data_6e01c3a008eada1ed055acf398a2419d
#
_entry.id   6e01c3a008eada1ed055acf398a2419d
#
_cell.length_a   1.000
_cell.length_b   1.000
_cell.length_c   1.000
_cell.angle_alpha   90.00
_cell.angle_beta   90.00
_cell.angle_gamma   90.00
#
_symmetry.space_group_name_H-M   'P 1'
#
loop_
_entity.id
_entity.type
_entity.pdbx_description
1 polymer ?
#
loop_
_entity_poly.entity_id
_entity_poly.type
_entity_poly.pdbx_seq_one_letter_code
_entity_poly.pdbx_strand_id
1 'polypeptide(L)'
;MYILSLHYIKPLSDIEQHLPAHIAYLDRYYAAGKFLMSGRKEPRTGGIIVARAGSRAEIERIIGEDPFHQAGIADYEITEFIPAKTAPDLAQYAEN
;
A
#
# COMPACT_ATOMS: atom_id res chain seq x y z
N MET A 1 -11.60 3.23 3.02
CA MET A 1 -10.60 2.14 2.91
C MET A 1 -10.04 2.12 1.50
N TYR A 2 -8.78 1.84 1.37
CA TYR A 2 -8.08 1.89 0.07
C TYR A 2 -7.30 0.62 -0.16
N ILE A 3 -7.39 0.10 -1.38
CA ILE A 3 -6.52 -0.95 -1.86
C ILE A 3 -5.50 -0.30 -2.80
N LEU A 4 -4.24 -0.36 -2.43
CA LEU A 4 -3.14 0.17 -3.23
C LEU A 4 -2.49 -0.99 -3.95
N SER A 5 -2.60 -1.00 -5.27
CA SER A 5 -2.01 -2.06 -6.09
C SER A 5 -0.75 -1.50 -6.76
N LEU A 6 0.38 -2.08 -6.40
CA LEU A 6 1.67 -1.72 -6.98
C LEU A 6 2.00 -2.66 -8.12
N HIS A 7 2.44 -2.10 -9.23
CA HIS A 7 2.90 -2.88 -10.38
C HIS A 7 4.34 -2.50 -10.67
N TYR A 8 5.24 -3.49 -10.67
CA TYR A 8 6.66 -3.25 -10.95
C TYR A 8 6.85 -2.96 -12.44
N ILE A 9 7.58 -1.87 -12.73
CA ILE A 9 7.88 -1.43 -14.10
C ILE A 9 9.37 -1.48 -14.42
N LYS A 10 10.16 -2.02 -13.50
CA LYS A 10 11.60 -2.25 -13.66
C LYS A 10 11.94 -3.68 -13.21
N PRO A 11 13.14 -4.20 -13.57
CA PRO A 11 13.53 -5.54 -13.17
C PRO A 11 13.56 -5.74 -11.65
N LEU A 12 13.38 -6.99 -11.21
CA LEU A 12 13.40 -7.33 -9.78
C LEU A 12 14.69 -6.92 -9.09
N SER A 13 15.82 -6.87 -9.80
CA SER A 13 17.09 -6.38 -9.23
C SER A 13 16.97 -4.94 -8.75
N ASP A 14 16.26 -4.08 -9.48
CA ASP A 14 16.01 -2.70 -9.06
C ASP A 14 15.06 -2.65 -7.87
N ILE A 15 14.05 -3.51 -7.85
CA ILE A 15 13.12 -3.62 -6.74
C ILE A 15 13.86 -4.02 -5.46
N GLU A 16 14.69 -5.05 -5.54
CA GLU A 16 15.44 -5.55 -4.39
C GLU A 16 16.43 -4.52 -3.85
N GLN A 17 17.01 -3.70 -4.72
CA GLN A 17 17.90 -2.62 -4.32
C GLN A 17 17.21 -1.58 -3.45
N HIS A 18 15.92 -1.31 -3.70
CA HIS A 18 15.14 -0.33 -2.96
C HIS A 18 14.27 -0.96 -1.85
N LEU A 19 14.33 -2.28 -1.70
CA LEU A 19 13.45 -2.99 -0.76
C LEU A 19 13.67 -2.59 0.70
N PRO A 20 14.91 -2.45 1.22
CA PRO A 20 15.10 -2.04 2.60
C PRO A 20 14.45 -0.69 2.92
N ALA A 21 14.57 0.29 2.03
CA ALA A 21 13.95 1.59 2.20
C ALA A 21 12.42 1.51 2.13
N HIS A 22 11.90 0.67 1.23
CA HIS A 22 10.46 0.44 1.11
C HIS A 22 9.90 -0.21 2.38
N ILE A 23 10.60 -1.19 2.95
CA ILE A 23 10.18 -1.83 4.21
C ILE A 23 10.13 -0.81 5.36
N ALA A 24 11.13 0.06 5.46
CA ALA A 24 11.13 1.11 6.47
C ALA A 24 9.94 2.07 6.31
N TYR A 25 9.59 2.39 5.06
CA TYR A 25 8.41 3.18 4.75
C TYR A 25 7.12 2.47 5.19
N LEU A 26 6.98 1.18 4.89
CA LEU A 26 5.83 0.39 5.33
C LEU A 26 5.71 0.39 6.85
N ASP A 27 6.81 0.13 7.55
CA ASP A 27 6.82 0.07 9.02
C ASP A 27 6.36 1.39 9.63
N ARG A 28 6.77 2.51 9.06
CA ARG A 28 6.37 3.84 9.52
C ARG A 28 4.85 4.02 9.42
N TYR A 29 4.24 3.61 8.34
CA TYR A 29 2.79 3.75 8.16
C TYR A 29 1.97 2.68 8.87
N TYR A 30 2.54 1.51 9.13
CA TYR A 30 1.95 0.56 10.08
C TYR A 30 1.90 1.15 11.48
N ALA A 31 3.00 1.74 11.95
CA ALA A 31 3.06 2.38 13.25
C ALA A 31 2.07 3.55 13.39
N ALA A 32 1.84 4.27 12.29
CA ALA A 32 0.88 5.37 12.26
C ALA A 32 -0.58 4.91 12.17
N GLY A 33 -0.83 3.61 12.04
CA GLY A 33 -2.18 3.06 11.92
C GLY A 33 -2.83 3.28 10.56
N LYS A 34 -2.04 3.63 9.54
CA LYS A 34 -2.55 3.88 8.18
C LYS A 34 -2.57 2.64 7.31
N PHE A 35 -1.62 1.73 7.50
CA PHE A 35 -1.55 0.47 6.77
C PHE A 35 -2.03 -0.67 7.66
N LEU A 36 -2.87 -1.55 7.12
CA LEU A 36 -3.46 -2.67 7.85
C LEU A 36 -2.83 -4.00 7.51
N MET A 37 -2.50 -4.20 6.25
CA MET A 37 -1.78 -5.37 5.77
C MET A 37 -1.18 -5.07 4.41
N SER A 38 -0.15 -5.80 4.05
CA SER A 38 0.49 -5.69 2.74
C SER A 38 1.18 -7.00 2.40
N GLY A 39 1.46 -7.20 1.13
CA GLY A 39 2.18 -8.38 0.68
C GLY A 39 2.51 -8.27 -0.79
N ARG A 40 3.33 -9.20 -1.26
CA ARG A 40 3.68 -9.28 -2.68
C ARG A 40 2.58 -10.00 -3.45
N LYS A 41 2.39 -9.62 -4.70
CA LYS A 41 1.52 -10.37 -5.62
C LYS A 41 2.16 -11.73 -5.93
N GLU A 42 1.33 -12.71 -6.21
CA GLU A 42 1.74 -14.04 -6.67
C GLU A 42 1.19 -14.27 -8.08
N PRO A 43 2.00 -14.32 -9.13
CA PRO A 43 3.46 -14.19 -9.15
C PRO A 43 3.95 -12.80 -8.78
N ARG A 44 5.25 -12.68 -8.47
CA ARG A 44 5.85 -11.45 -7.91
C ARG A 44 5.99 -10.35 -8.98
N THR A 45 4.87 -9.74 -9.35
CA THR A 45 4.79 -8.64 -10.31
C THR A 45 4.53 -7.29 -9.65
N GLY A 46 4.38 -7.28 -8.34
CA GLY A 46 4.06 -6.08 -7.57
C GLY A 46 3.67 -6.43 -6.16
N GLY A 47 2.88 -5.56 -5.55
CA GLY A 47 2.40 -5.74 -4.20
C GLY A 47 1.00 -5.16 -4.01
N ILE A 48 0.44 -5.47 -2.85
CA ILE A 48 -0.85 -4.92 -2.42
C ILE A 48 -0.64 -4.33 -1.02
N ILE A 49 -1.22 -3.15 -0.79
CA ILE A 49 -1.29 -2.53 0.52
C ILE A 49 -2.75 -2.21 0.80
N VAL A 50 -3.25 -2.65 1.95
CA VAL A 50 -4.58 -2.25 2.44
C VAL A 50 -4.37 -1.09 3.40
N ALA A 51 -4.94 0.07 3.06
CA ALA A 51 -4.70 1.30 3.78
C ALA A 51 -5.99 2.01 4.14
N ARG A 52 -5.91 2.86 5.16
CA ARG A 52 -7.01 3.75 5.52
C ARG A 52 -6.47 5.17 5.66
N ALA A 53 -7.30 6.14 5.31
CA ALA A 53 -6.97 7.56 5.40
C ALA A 53 -8.24 8.37 5.41
N GLY A 54 -8.14 9.64 5.78
CA GLY A 54 -9.28 10.54 5.81
C GLY A 54 -9.73 11.01 4.42
N SER A 55 -8.85 10.91 3.42
CA SER A 55 -9.15 11.36 2.06
C SER A 55 -8.22 10.70 1.04
N ARG A 56 -8.63 10.72 -0.23
CA ARG A 56 -7.77 10.28 -1.33
C ARG A 56 -6.50 11.13 -1.44
N ALA A 57 -6.60 12.43 -1.17
CA ALA A 57 -5.43 13.31 -1.19
C ALA A 57 -4.37 12.86 -0.17
N GLU A 58 -4.79 12.40 1.01
CA GLU A 58 -3.88 11.84 1.99
C GLU A 58 -3.20 10.57 1.47
N ILE A 59 -3.94 9.68 0.82
CA ILE A 59 -3.39 8.47 0.22
C ILE A 59 -2.36 8.81 -0.86
N GLU A 60 -2.65 9.79 -1.71
CA GLU A 60 -1.72 10.20 -2.76
C GLU A 60 -0.42 10.76 -2.17
N ARG A 61 -0.52 11.51 -1.06
CA ARG A 61 0.65 12.01 -0.36
C ARG A 61 1.46 10.87 0.25
N ILE A 62 0.80 9.87 0.84
CA ILE A 62 1.45 8.69 1.42
C ILE A 62 2.19 7.91 0.33
N ILE A 63 1.56 7.69 -0.82
CA ILE A 63 2.19 7.03 -1.97
C ILE A 63 3.44 7.78 -2.42
N GLY A 64 3.38 9.11 -2.42
CA GLY A 64 4.51 9.95 -2.83
C GLY A 64 5.75 9.79 -1.95
N GLU A 65 5.61 9.23 -0.76
CA GLU A 65 6.72 8.97 0.15
C GLU A 65 7.34 7.58 -0.01
N ASP A 66 6.72 6.71 -0.81
CA ASP A 66 7.25 5.37 -1.05
C ASP A 66 8.53 5.44 -1.90
N PRO A 67 9.66 4.89 -1.42
CA PRO A 67 10.88 4.82 -2.22
C PRO A 67 10.70 4.16 -3.58
N PHE A 68 9.79 3.18 -3.71
CA PHE A 68 9.48 2.57 -5.01
C PHE A 68 8.86 3.57 -5.97
N HIS A 69 7.98 4.42 -5.47
CA HIS A 69 7.36 5.47 -6.27
C HIS A 69 8.39 6.53 -6.65
N GLN A 70 9.19 6.98 -5.68
CA GLN A 70 10.19 8.01 -5.87
C GLN A 70 11.27 7.59 -6.88
N ALA A 71 11.64 6.31 -6.88
CA ALA A 71 12.61 5.78 -7.82
C ALA A 71 12.03 5.46 -9.19
N GLY A 72 10.71 5.58 -9.37
CA GLY A 72 10.05 5.29 -10.64
C GLY A 72 10.08 3.81 -11.02
N ILE A 73 10.11 2.91 -10.05
CA ILE A 73 10.22 1.47 -10.29
C ILE A 73 8.93 0.70 -10.11
N ALA A 74 7.89 1.37 -9.63
CA ALA A 74 6.55 0.79 -9.49
C ALA A 74 5.48 1.84 -9.76
N ASP A 75 4.42 1.43 -10.42
CA ASP A 75 3.21 2.23 -10.58
C ASP A 75 2.19 1.83 -9.52
N TYR A 76 1.37 2.78 -9.10
CA TYR A 76 0.30 2.58 -8.13
C TYR A 76 -1.05 2.72 -8.80
N GLU A 77 -1.95 1.79 -8.48
CA GLU A 77 -3.38 1.92 -8.77
C GLU A 77 -4.12 1.99 -7.46
N ILE A 78 -4.99 2.99 -7.30
CA ILE A 78 -5.74 3.23 -6.08
C ILE A 78 -7.18 2.82 -6.30
N THR A 79 -7.69 1.93 -5.45
CA THR A 79 -9.11 1.61 -5.38
C THR A 79 -9.62 2.02 -4.03
N GLU A 80 -10.56 2.95 -4.01
CA GLU A 80 -11.27 3.33 -2.79
C GLU A 80 -12.55 2.51 -2.67
N PHE A 81 -12.84 2.01 -1.48
CA PHE A 81 -14.11 1.33 -1.21
C PHE A 81 -14.54 1.61 0.23
N ILE A 82 -15.84 1.45 0.45
CA ILE A 82 -16.43 1.59 1.78
C ILE A 82 -16.71 0.18 2.30
N PRO A 83 -15.98 -0.29 3.33
CA PRO A 83 -16.19 -1.64 3.86
C PRO A 83 -17.49 -1.69 4.67
N ALA A 84 -18.58 -1.97 3.98
CA ALA A 84 -19.91 -2.00 4.59
C ALA A 84 -20.17 -3.26 5.42
N LYS A 85 -19.39 -4.34 5.15
CA LYS A 85 -19.54 -5.63 5.83
C LYS A 85 -18.18 -6.26 6.02
N THR A 86 -17.96 -6.87 7.18
CA THR A 86 -16.67 -7.48 7.53
C THR A 86 -16.89 -8.80 8.24
N ALA A 87 -15.83 -9.60 8.30
CA ALA A 87 -15.75 -10.69 9.26
C ALA A 87 -15.69 -10.11 10.68
N PRO A 88 -16.08 -10.89 11.71
CA PRO A 88 -16.13 -10.39 13.09
C PRO A 88 -14.82 -9.75 13.57
N ASP A 89 -13.69 -10.33 13.22
CA ASP A 89 -12.39 -9.83 13.67
C ASP A 89 -12.01 -8.49 13.04
N LEU A 90 -12.71 -8.07 11.99
CA LEU A 90 -12.46 -6.82 11.27
C LEU A 90 -13.57 -5.81 11.45
N ALA A 91 -14.48 -6.05 12.40
CA ALA A 91 -15.65 -5.21 12.59
C ALA A 91 -15.34 -3.73 12.84
N GLN A 92 -14.19 -3.45 13.44
CA GLN A 92 -13.76 -2.07 13.70
C GLN A 92 -13.52 -1.26 12.42
N TYR A 93 -13.36 -1.91 11.28
CA TYR A 93 -13.11 -1.24 10.01
C TYR A 93 -14.38 -1.04 9.19
N ALA A 94 -15.52 -1.59 9.63
CA ALA A 94 -16.78 -1.41 8.91
C ALA A 94 -17.23 0.06 8.96
N GLU A 95 -17.72 0.54 7.83
CA GLU A 95 -18.27 1.89 7.69
C GLU A 95 -19.70 1.78 7.17
N ASN A 96 -20.56 2.64 7.69
CA ASN A 96 -21.99 2.66 7.31
C ASN A 96 -22.31 3.92 6.52
#